data_6828f7a72da3787a16f9cddeb1d57f3c
#
_entry.id   6828f7a72da3787a16f9cddeb1d57f3c
#
_cell.length_a   1.000
_cell.length_b   1.000
_cell.length_c   1.000
_cell.angle_alpha   90.00
_cell.angle_beta   90.00
_cell.angle_gamma   90.00
#
_symmetry.space_group_name_H-M   'P 1'
#
loop_
_entity.id
_entity.type
_entity.pdbx_description
1 polymer ?
#
loop_
_entity_poly.entity_id
_entity_poly.type
_entity_poly.pdbx_seq_one_letter_code
_entity_poly.pdbx_strand_id
1 'polypeptide(L)'
;MNVAFIPVRGGSKSIPLKNIKDMCGKPLVYWTVAAACGCSHIDKVYVATDSDKIKMTLEDIKKSEQDVSFEKLEVIGRSAESASDTASTEFAMLEFAGNYAFDNIVLIQATSPLLMAEDLECGFSLFEQDDCDSVLSVVRQKRFNWEVDENGNAKALNYDFYHRPRRQEFAGYCVENGAFYITSKERLLETKNRISGRIKACEMAEDTFLEIDEPSDWVMIEKLLQKRLAAKKNPSLKKIKMLLTDCDGCLTDGGMYYSENGDELKKFSTQDGLGFRLIRQKGIICGIVTGENTKLVKRRAEKLKLEILKMGIHDKLTTVKEICEEYHISMDEVAYIGDDVNDIELLRAAGFSASVPNAMEEVKEAVDFVTVRPGGSGAVREVIEYILKNS
;
A
#
# COMPACT_ATOMS: atom_id res chain seq x y z
N MET A 1 13.72 -26.27 -8.02
CA MET A 1 13.86 -24.82 -8.36
C MET A 1 12.51 -24.28 -8.79
N ASN A 2 12.02 -23.29 -8.07
CA ASN A 2 10.76 -22.60 -8.35
C ASN A 2 11.06 -21.30 -9.09
N VAL A 3 10.38 -21.05 -10.20
CA VAL A 3 10.59 -19.85 -11.00
C VAL A 3 9.30 -19.05 -11.16
N ALA A 4 9.39 -17.72 -11.10
CA ALA A 4 8.33 -16.83 -11.54
C ALA A 4 8.50 -16.51 -13.02
N PHE A 5 7.42 -16.56 -13.77
CA PHE A 5 7.37 -16.19 -15.18
C PHE A 5 6.37 -15.06 -15.38
N ILE A 6 6.84 -13.91 -15.83
CA ILE A 6 6.05 -12.69 -16.01
C ILE A 6 6.12 -12.28 -17.49
N PRO A 7 5.19 -12.74 -18.34
CA PRO A 7 5.17 -12.36 -19.74
C PRO A 7 4.62 -10.94 -19.91
N VAL A 8 5.44 -10.03 -20.46
CA VAL A 8 5.06 -8.66 -20.77
C VAL A 8 5.37 -8.32 -22.22
N ARG A 9 4.41 -7.78 -22.95
CA ARG A 9 4.58 -7.40 -24.34
C ARG A 9 4.59 -5.89 -24.52
N GLY A 10 5.29 -5.40 -25.56
CA GLY A 10 5.34 -3.98 -25.90
C GLY A 10 4.04 -3.44 -26.49
N GLY A 11 3.26 -4.31 -27.17
CA GLY A 11 2.04 -3.95 -27.88
C GLY A 11 0.77 -4.02 -27.03
N SER A 12 0.54 -3.07 -26.12
CA SER A 12 -0.74 -2.97 -25.40
C SER A 12 -1.71 -2.07 -26.18
N LYS A 13 -2.95 -2.56 -26.44
CA LYS A 13 -3.95 -1.85 -27.27
C LYS A 13 -4.72 -0.78 -26.49
N SER A 14 -5.27 -1.11 -25.34
CA SER A 14 -6.12 -0.21 -24.55
C SER A 14 -5.31 0.89 -23.83
N ILE A 15 -4.10 0.55 -23.34
CA ILE A 15 -3.21 1.51 -22.67
C ILE A 15 -1.82 1.39 -23.31
N PRO A 16 -1.38 2.38 -24.12
CA PRO A 16 -0.08 2.33 -24.78
C PRO A 16 1.07 2.18 -23.77
N LEU A 17 2.00 1.26 -24.04
CA LEU A 17 3.15 0.97 -23.17
C LEU A 17 2.76 0.68 -21.71
N LYS A 18 1.59 0.07 -21.48
CA LYS A 18 0.98 -0.20 -20.17
C LYS A 18 1.99 -0.65 -19.11
N ASN A 19 2.86 -1.60 -19.45
CA ASN A 19 3.77 -2.24 -18.50
C ASN A 19 4.88 -1.32 -17.95
N ILE A 20 5.22 -0.24 -18.67
CA ILE A 20 6.23 0.75 -18.24
C ILE A 20 5.63 2.11 -17.93
N LYS A 21 4.32 2.27 -18.01
CA LYS A 21 3.63 3.48 -17.58
C LYS A 21 3.74 3.61 -16.07
N ASP A 22 3.97 4.85 -15.61
CA ASP A 22 4.08 5.15 -14.18
C ASP A 22 2.78 4.89 -13.44
N MET A 23 2.90 4.18 -12.32
CA MET A 23 1.84 3.95 -11.32
C MET A 23 2.43 4.12 -9.93
N CYS A 24 2.04 5.17 -9.23
CA CYS A 24 2.55 5.50 -7.89
C CYS A 24 4.08 5.64 -7.84
N GLY A 25 4.67 6.30 -8.83
CA GLY A 25 6.11 6.61 -8.91
C GLY A 25 6.99 5.46 -9.40
N LYS A 26 6.40 4.33 -9.84
CA LYS A 26 7.12 3.18 -10.42
C LYS A 26 6.42 2.68 -11.69
N PRO A 27 7.14 2.08 -12.65
CA PRO A 27 6.52 1.40 -13.79
C PRO A 27 5.56 0.29 -13.34
N LEU A 28 4.45 0.07 -14.04
CA LEU A 28 3.46 -0.95 -13.66
C LEU A 28 4.07 -2.32 -13.37
N VAL A 29 4.96 -2.79 -14.22
CA VAL A 29 5.63 -4.11 -14.09
C VAL A 29 6.47 -4.23 -12.81
N TYR A 30 6.92 -3.11 -12.24
CA TYR A 30 7.69 -3.09 -11.00
C TYR A 30 6.96 -3.81 -9.86
N TRP A 31 5.67 -3.58 -9.71
CA TRP A 31 4.91 -4.07 -8.56
C TRP A 31 4.85 -5.59 -8.48
N THR A 32 4.58 -6.23 -9.60
CA THR A 32 4.53 -7.70 -9.67
C THR A 32 5.92 -8.34 -9.61
N VAL A 33 6.92 -7.70 -10.21
CA VAL A 33 8.32 -8.16 -10.12
C VAL A 33 8.83 -8.03 -8.67
N ALA A 34 8.53 -6.92 -7.98
CA ALA A 34 8.90 -6.74 -6.58
C ALA A 34 8.24 -7.78 -5.68
N ALA A 35 6.96 -8.09 -5.89
CA ALA A 35 6.26 -9.15 -5.17
C ALA A 35 6.92 -10.52 -5.39
N ALA A 36 7.26 -10.85 -6.64
CA ALA A 36 7.91 -12.11 -7.00
C ALA A 36 9.32 -12.21 -6.39
N CYS A 37 10.12 -11.14 -6.45
CA CYS A 37 11.46 -11.10 -5.85
C CYS A 37 11.43 -11.19 -4.32
N GLY A 38 10.38 -10.65 -3.68
CA GLY A 38 10.18 -10.71 -2.23
C GLY A 38 9.72 -12.07 -1.71
N CYS A 39 9.19 -12.95 -2.55
CA CYS A 39 8.74 -14.28 -2.15
C CYS A 39 9.93 -15.22 -1.89
N SER A 40 9.97 -15.86 -0.71
CA SER A 40 11.08 -16.76 -0.31
C SER A 40 11.08 -18.08 -1.07
N HIS A 41 9.92 -18.56 -1.53
CA HIS A 41 9.76 -19.79 -2.30
C HIS A 41 10.22 -19.68 -3.76
N ILE A 42 10.46 -18.47 -4.28
CA ILE A 42 10.88 -18.24 -5.65
C ILE A 42 12.39 -18.09 -5.71
N ASP A 43 13.04 -18.95 -6.49
CA ASP A 43 14.50 -18.93 -6.69
C ASP A 43 14.92 -17.91 -7.76
N LYS A 44 14.14 -17.78 -8.85
CA LYS A 44 14.39 -16.87 -9.98
C LYS A 44 13.11 -16.24 -10.51
N VAL A 45 13.21 -15.01 -10.98
CA VAL A 45 12.13 -14.25 -11.59
C VAL A 45 12.48 -13.91 -13.02
N TYR A 46 11.74 -14.48 -13.97
CA TYR A 46 11.93 -14.24 -15.40
C TYR A 46 10.86 -13.29 -15.93
N VAL A 47 11.28 -12.15 -16.45
CA VAL A 47 10.40 -11.26 -17.21
C VAL A 47 10.69 -11.43 -18.69
N ALA A 48 9.70 -11.98 -19.42
CA ALA A 48 9.82 -12.25 -20.86
C ALA A 48 9.20 -11.12 -21.69
N THR A 49 10.01 -10.45 -22.53
CA THR A 49 9.53 -9.31 -23.33
C THR A 49 10.11 -9.30 -24.74
N ASP A 50 9.31 -8.79 -25.69
CA ASP A 50 9.67 -8.46 -27.07
C ASP A 50 10.12 -6.99 -27.25
N SER A 51 10.04 -6.17 -26.19
CA SER A 51 10.23 -4.72 -26.23
C SER A 51 11.56 -4.30 -25.58
N ASP A 52 12.43 -3.67 -26.36
CA ASP A 52 13.67 -3.10 -25.83
C ASP A 52 13.43 -2.01 -24.77
N LYS A 53 12.34 -1.24 -24.90
CA LYS A 53 11.97 -0.23 -23.91
C LYS A 53 11.66 -0.86 -22.55
N ILE A 54 10.88 -1.96 -22.53
CA ILE A 54 10.56 -2.68 -21.30
C ILE A 54 11.84 -3.28 -20.71
N LYS A 55 12.70 -3.87 -21.55
CA LYS A 55 13.99 -4.44 -21.13
C LYS A 55 14.87 -3.37 -20.46
N MET A 56 15.04 -2.22 -21.09
CA MET A 56 15.82 -1.10 -20.51
C MET A 56 15.26 -0.64 -19.18
N THR A 57 13.94 -0.46 -19.08
CA THR A 57 13.27 -0.06 -17.83
C THR A 57 13.52 -1.06 -16.70
N LEU A 58 13.45 -2.37 -16.97
CA LEU A 58 13.71 -3.41 -15.97
C LEU A 58 15.16 -3.46 -15.53
N GLU A 59 16.11 -3.25 -16.46
CA GLU A 59 17.54 -3.17 -16.14
C GLU A 59 17.86 -1.92 -15.29
N ASP A 60 17.17 -0.80 -15.53
CA ASP A 60 17.31 0.41 -14.73
C ASP A 60 16.74 0.22 -13.31
N ILE A 61 15.58 -0.45 -13.18
CA ILE A 61 15.02 -0.84 -11.88
C ILE A 61 16.03 -1.68 -11.10
N LYS A 62 16.60 -2.71 -11.75
CA LYS A 62 17.57 -3.61 -11.11
C LYS A 62 18.82 -2.88 -10.56
N LYS A 63 19.21 -1.76 -11.18
CA LYS A 63 20.39 -0.98 -10.77
C LYS A 63 20.11 0.09 -9.74
N SER A 64 18.92 0.69 -9.77
CA SER A 64 18.60 1.90 -9.00
C SER A 64 17.85 1.63 -7.69
N GLU A 65 17.19 0.48 -7.57
CA GLU A 65 16.38 0.16 -6.38
C GLU A 65 17.25 -0.33 -5.22
N GLN A 66 16.99 0.26 -4.03
CA GLN A 66 17.67 -0.10 -2.77
C GLN A 66 16.73 -0.81 -1.79
N ASP A 67 15.41 -0.56 -1.89
CA ASP A 67 14.41 -1.07 -0.94
C ASP A 67 14.03 -2.54 -1.20
N VAL A 68 14.19 -3.02 -2.44
CA VAL A 68 13.88 -4.40 -2.84
C VAL A 68 15.09 -5.00 -3.55
N SER A 69 15.53 -6.18 -3.13
CA SER A 69 16.59 -6.89 -3.85
C SER A 69 16.03 -7.53 -5.12
N PHE A 70 16.55 -7.11 -6.27
CA PHE A 70 16.24 -7.67 -7.60
C PHE A 70 17.30 -8.65 -8.11
N GLU A 71 18.09 -9.25 -7.22
CA GLU A 71 19.12 -10.24 -7.59
C GLU A 71 18.53 -11.45 -8.33
N LYS A 72 17.30 -11.87 -7.98
CA LYS A 72 16.58 -12.97 -8.61
C LYS A 72 16.06 -12.64 -10.02
N LEU A 73 16.03 -11.35 -10.42
CA LEU A 73 15.44 -10.90 -11.67
C LEU A 73 16.35 -11.19 -12.87
N GLU A 74 15.81 -11.88 -13.86
CA GLU A 74 16.40 -12.07 -15.19
C GLU A 74 15.41 -11.57 -16.25
N VAL A 75 15.88 -10.69 -17.15
CA VAL A 75 15.08 -10.18 -18.28
C VAL A 75 15.45 -11.00 -19.51
N ILE A 76 14.45 -11.67 -20.09
CA ILE A 76 14.66 -12.57 -21.22
C ILE A 76 13.89 -12.11 -22.46
N GLY A 77 14.35 -12.56 -23.62
CA GLY A 77 13.66 -12.36 -24.89
C GLY A 77 12.40 -13.23 -24.98
N ARG A 78 11.52 -12.85 -25.89
CA ARG A 78 10.28 -13.55 -26.22
C ARG A 78 10.16 -13.62 -27.76
N SER A 79 9.72 -14.75 -28.32
CA SER A 79 9.53 -14.84 -29.75
C SER A 79 8.43 -13.90 -30.25
N ALA A 80 8.54 -13.45 -31.49
CA ALA A 80 7.49 -12.62 -32.10
C ALA A 80 6.16 -13.38 -32.19
N GLU A 81 6.19 -14.70 -32.31
CA GLU A 81 5.01 -15.55 -32.33
C GLU A 81 4.30 -15.55 -30.96
N SER A 82 5.05 -15.76 -29.87
CA SER A 82 4.49 -15.74 -28.50
C SER A 82 4.06 -14.33 -28.06
N ALA A 83 4.63 -13.28 -28.63
CA ALA A 83 4.27 -11.88 -28.35
C ALA A 83 3.10 -11.37 -29.20
N SER A 84 2.59 -12.19 -30.16
CA SER A 84 1.48 -11.81 -31.01
C SER A 84 0.17 -11.60 -30.23
N ASP A 85 -0.77 -10.85 -30.82
CA ASP A 85 -2.08 -10.58 -30.20
C ASP A 85 -2.98 -11.82 -30.04
N THR A 86 -2.69 -12.89 -30.81
CA THR A 86 -3.46 -14.13 -30.83
C THR A 86 -2.80 -15.25 -30.01
N ALA A 87 -1.55 -15.05 -29.56
CA ALA A 87 -0.86 -16.04 -28.74
C ALA A 87 -1.48 -16.13 -27.34
N SER A 88 -1.77 -17.35 -26.90
CA SER A 88 -2.22 -17.58 -25.53
C SER A 88 -1.05 -17.42 -24.54
N THR A 89 -1.38 -17.20 -23.28
CA THR A 89 -0.39 -17.18 -22.21
C THR A 89 0.30 -18.54 -22.05
N GLU A 90 -0.43 -19.64 -22.25
CA GLU A 90 0.10 -20.99 -22.24
C GLU A 90 1.17 -21.19 -23.32
N PHE A 91 0.98 -20.62 -24.51
CA PHE A 91 2.00 -20.69 -25.57
C PHE A 91 3.34 -20.09 -25.11
N ALA A 92 3.29 -18.91 -24.45
CA ALA A 92 4.49 -18.29 -23.89
C ALA A 92 5.10 -19.11 -22.75
N MET A 93 4.29 -19.73 -21.90
CA MET A 93 4.77 -20.63 -20.83
C MET A 93 5.45 -21.87 -21.39
N LEU A 94 4.88 -22.47 -22.44
CA LEU A 94 5.44 -23.65 -23.10
C LEU A 94 6.75 -23.33 -23.84
N GLU A 95 6.84 -22.18 -24.51
CA GLU A 95 8.08 -21.67 -25.09
C GLU A 95 9.17 -21.52 -24.02
N PHE A 96 8.84 -20.90 -22.90
CA PHE A 96 9.75 -20.75 -21.75
C PHE A 96 10.18 -22.12 -21.20
N ALA A 97 9.24 -23.05 -21.00
CA ALA A 97 9.51 -24.37 -20.46
C ALA A 97 10.42 -25.22 -21.39
N GLY A 98 10.37 -24.99 -22.70
CA GLY A 98 11.27 -25.63 -23.67
C GLY A 98 12.71 -25.11 -23.59
N ASN A 99 12.93 -23.87 -23.12
CA ASN A 99 14.24 -23.23 -23.19
C ASN A 99 14.95 -23.15 -21.81
N TYR A 100 14.20 -23.28 -20.67
CA TYR A 100 14.75 -23.09 -19.34
C TYR A 100 14.53 -24.31 -18.45
N ALA A 101 15.48 -24.55 -17.53
CA ALA A 101 15.40 -25.64 -16.56
C ALA A 101 14.74 -25.08 -15.26
N PHE A 102 13.70 -25.77 -14.79
CA PHE A 102 13.02 -25.52 -13.52
C PHE A 102 12.14 -26.72 -13.15
N ASP A 103 11.69 -26.80 -11.91
CA ASP A 103 10.76 -27.85 -11.46
C ASP A 103 9.32 -27.32 -11.43
N ASN A 104 9.11 -26.13 -10.82
CA ASN A 104 7.81 -25.50 -10.70
C ASN A 104 7.83 -24.07 -11.25
N ILE A 105 6.71 -23.64 -11.79
CA ILE A 105 6.51 -22.31 -12.36
C ILE A 105 5.32 -21.62 -11.73
N VAL A 106 5.49 -20.37 -11.30
CA VAL A 106 4.41 -19.45 -11.04
C VAL A 106 4.30 -18.45 -12.19
N LEU A 107 3.21 -18.53 -12.93
CA LEU A 107 2.82 -17.48 -13.88
C LEU A 107 2.26 -16.29 -13.09
N ILE A 108 2.76 -15.10 -13.35
CA ILE A 108 2.27 -13.86 -12.74
C ILE A 108 1.89 -12.88 -13.85
N GLN A 109 0.71 -12.28 -13.76
CA GLN A 109 0.27 -11.26 -14.70
C GLN A 109 0.66 -9.85 -14.23
N ALA A 110 1.36 -9.10 -15.08
CA ALA A 110 1.79 -7.74 -14.78
C ALA A 110 0.62 -6.75 -14.58
N THR A 111 -0.58 -7.14 -14.98
CA THR A 111 -1.84 -6.39 -14.82
C THR A 111 -2.42 -6.40 -13.40
N SER A 112 -1.77 -7.11 -12.48
CA SER A 112 -2.21 -7.27 -11.08
C SER A 112 -1.23 -6.61 -10.08
N PRO A 113 -1.05 -5.27 -10.11
CA PRO A 113 -0.03 -4.58 -9.29
C PRO A 113 -0.32 -4.58 -7.79
N LEU A 114 -1.49 -5.06 -7.37
CA LEU A 114 -1.85 -5.26 -5.97
C LEU A 114 -1.40 -6.62 -5.41
N LEU A 115 -0.77 -7.48 -6.22
CA LEU A 115 -0.14 -8.72 -5.78
C LEU A 115 0.99 -8.42 -4.80
N MET A 116 1.06 -9.18 -3.72
CA MET A 116 2.09 -9.08 -2.68
C MET A 116 2.88 -10.37 -2.56
N ALA A 117 4.08 -10.30 -1.97
CA ALA A 117 4.90 -11.48 -1.73
C ALA A 117 4.18 -12.51 -0.83
N GLU A 118 3.42 -12.02 0.15
CA GLU A 118 2.64 -12.84 1.08
C GLU A 118 1.54 -13.67 0.38
N ASP A 119 0.96 -13.15 -0.71
CA ASP A 119 -0.01 -13.89 -1.52
C ASP A 119 0.66 -15.07 -2.23
N LEU A 120 1.87 -14.87 -2.76
CA LEU A 120 2.67 -15.91 -3.39
C LEU A 120 3.15 -16.96 -2.37
N GLU A 121 3.58 -16.53 -1.16
CA GLU A 121 3.91 -17.43 -0.05
C GLU A 121 2.72 -18.34 0.30
N CYS A 122 1.51 -17.76 0.40
CA CYS A 122 0.29 -18.53 0.63
C CYS A 122 0.04 -19.53 -0.51
N GLY A 123 0.19 -19.09 -1.77
CA GLY A 123 0.05 -19.94 -2.94
C GLY A 123 1.00 -21.14 -2.94
N PHE A 124 2.30 -20.93 -2.67
CA PHE A 124 3.27 -22.00 -2.56
C PHE A 124 3.00 -22.93 -1.38
N SER A 125 2.60 -22.40 -0.23
CA SER A 125 2.20 -23.23 0.92
C SER A 125 1.03 -24.17 0.63
N LEU A 126 0.11 -23.79 -0.27
CA LEU A 126 -0.95 -24.66 -0.76
C LEU A 126 -0.42 -25.68 -1.79
N PHE A 127 0.48 -25.24 -2.68
CA PHE A 127 1.03 -26.07 -3.71
C PHE A 127 1.90 -27.21 -3.19
N GLU A 128 2.59 -27.01 -2.08
CA GLU A 128 3.44 -28.01 -1.41
C GLU A 128 2.67 -29.10 -0.68
N GLN A 129 1.33 -29.02 -0.61
CA GLN A 129 0.51 -30.08 0.00
C GLN A 129 0.37 -31.27 -0.93
N ASP A 130 0.43 -32.48 -0.38
CA ASP A 130 0.40 -33.76 -1.13
C ASP A 130 -0.81 -33.93 -2.05
N ASP A 131 -1.91 -33.22 -1.77
CA ASP A 131 -3.18 -33.30 -2.52
C ASP A 131 -3.39 -32.11 -3.47
N CYS A 132 -2.30 -31.43 -3.88
CA CYS A 132 -2.32 -30.26 -4.77
C CYS A 132 -1.47 -30.52 -6.02
N ASP A 133 -2.04 -30.29 -7.19
CA ASP A 133 -1.38 -30.42 -8.49
C ASP A 133 -1.18 -29.06 -9.16
N SER A 134 -2.03 -28.09 -8.84
CA SER A 134 -1.90 -26.69 -9.25
C SER A 134 -2.65 -25.74 -8.33
N VAL A 135 -2.26 -24.46 -8.31
CA VAL A 135 -2.90 -23.40 -7.54
C VAL A 135 -3.28 -22.26 -8.45
N LEU A 136 -4.44 -21.66 -8.22
CA LEU A 136 -4.85 -20.40 -8.83
C LEU A 136 -5.20 -19.37 -7.77
N SER A 137 -4.98 -18.09 -8.08
CA SER A 137 -5.41 -16.98 -7.24
C SER A 137 -6.89 -16.67 -7.47
N VAL A 138 -7.62 -16.44 -6.38
CA VAL A 138 -9.04 -16.10 -6.42
C VAL A 138 -9.36 -15.00 -5.42
N VAL A 139 -10.51 -14.34 -5.62
CA VAL A 139 -11.07 -13.39 -4.66
C VAL A 139 -12.50 -13.77 -4.33
N ARG A 140 -12.85 -13.70 -3.07
CA ARG A 140 -14.22 -13.99 -2.61
C ARG A 140 -15.16 -12.84 -2.92
N GLN A 141 -16.21 -13.14 -3.72
CA GLN A 141 -17.25 -12.19 -4.08
C GLN A 141 -18.59 -12.56 -3.41
N LYS A 142 -19.18 -11.56 -2.74
CA LYS A 142 -20.51 -11.69 -2.11
C LYS A 142 -21.58 -11.02 -2.99
N ARG A 143 -21.70 -11.51 -4.23
CA ARG A 143 -22.64 -11.01 -5.24
C ARG A 143 -23.62 -12.10 -5.61
N PHE A 144 -24.88 -11.73 -5.90
CA PHE A 144 -25.94 -12.63 -6.37
C PHE A 144 -25.91 -12.65 -7.89
N ASN A 145 -25.65 -13.82 -8.47
CA ASN A 145 -25.52 -14.00 -9.91
C ASN A 145 -26.79 -14.55 -10.51
N TRP A 146 -27.09 -14.07 -11.70
CA TRP A 146 -28.21 -14.48 -12.52
C TRP A 146 -27.74 -14.86 -13.91
N GLU A 147 -28.27 -15.93 -14.45
CA GLU A 147 -28.16 -16.28 -15.86
C GLU A 147 -29.41 -15.78 -16.56
N VAL A 148 -29.24 -15.17 -17.73
CA VAL A 148 -30.35 -14.64 -18.55
C VAL A 148 -30.33 -15.38 -19.88
N ASP A 149 -31.42 -16.00 -20.26
CA ASP A 149 -31.57 -16.70 -21.54
C ASP A 149 -31.87 -15.75 -22.71
N GLU A 150 -31.87 -16.27 -23.92
CA GLU A 150 -32.13 -15.48 -25.16
C GLU A 150 -33.52 -14.81 -25.17
N ASN A 151 -34.46 -15.28 -24.38
CA ASN A 151 -35.82 -14.74 -24.25
C ASN A 151 -35.96 -13.72 -23.10
N GLY A 152 -34.84 -13.44 -22.36
CA GLY A 152 -34.83 -12.51 -21.25
C GLY A 152 -35.30 -13.13 -19.92
N ASN A 153 -35.49 -14.45 -19.83
CA ASN A 153 -35.81 -15.08 -18.57
C ASN A 153 -34.57 -15.19 -17.69
N ALA A 154 -34.69 -14.85 -16.40
CA ALA A 154 -33.60 -14.84 -15.45
C ALA A 154 -33.69 -15.98 -14.44
N LYS A 155 -32.57 -16.68 -14.21
CA LYS A 155 -32.42 -17.75 -13.23
C LYS A 155 -31.30 -17.41 -12.24
N ALA A 156 -31.60 -17.49 -10.95
CA ALA A 156 -30.56 -17.31 -9.92
C ALA A 156 -29.58 -18.51 -9.95
N LEU A 157 -28.26 -18.20 -9.91
CA LEU A 157 -27.22 -19.23 -10.00
C LEU A 157 -26.67 -19.67 -8.65
N ASN A 158 -26.56 -18.77 -7.68
CA ASN A 158 -25.75 -19.01 -6.49
C ASN A 158 -26.47 -18.71 -5.17
N TYR A 159 -27.78 -18.51 -5.19
CA TYR A 159 -28.59 -18.33 -3.98
C TYR A 159 -30.05 -18.68 -4.23
N ASP A 160 -30.78 -18.94 -3.13
CA ASP A 160 -32.24 -19.09 -3.17
C ASP A 160 -32.87 -17.68 -3.14
N PHE A 161 -33.52 -17.27 -4.25
CA PHE A 161 -34.14 -15.95 -4.35
C PHE A 161 -35.45 -15.85 -3.56
N TYR A 162 -36.07 -16.94 -3.17
CA TYR A 162 -37.20 -16.94 -2.26
C TYR A 162 -36.79 -16.69 -0.79
N HIS A 163 -35.55 -17.11 -0.43
CA HIS A 163 -34.97 -16.95 0.90
C HIS A 163 -33.63 -16.21 0.79
N ARG A 164 -33.67 -15.00 0.23
CA ARG A 164 -32.45 -14.20 -0.03
C ARG A 164 -31.68 -13.93 1.26
N PRO A 165 -30.45 -14.44 1.41
CA PRO A 165 -29.64 -14.23 2.60
C PRO A 165 -29.16 -12.76 2.67
N ARG A 166 -28.87 -12.29 3.89
CA ARG A 166 -28.15 -11.02 4.07
C ARG A 166 -26.71 -11.16 3.60
N ARG A 167 -26.09 -10.05 3.20
CA ARG A 167 -24.70 -10.06 2.69
C ARG A 167 -23.72 -10.67 3.71
N GLN A 168 -23.96 -10.50 5.02
CA GLN A 168 -23.12 -11.08 6.08
C GLN A 168 -23.29 -12.60 6.21
N GLU A 169 -24.47 -13.13 5.91
CA GLU A 169 -24.84 -14.54 6.02
C GLU A 169 -24.47 -15.32 4.75
N PHE A 170 -24.28 -14.62 3.65
CA PHE A 170 -23.92 -15.23 2.38
C PHE A 170 -22.42 -15.49 2.31
N ALA A 171 -22.02 -16.76 2.20
CA ALA A 171 -20.61 -17.17 2.10
C ALA A 171 -19.90 -16.62 0.85
N GLY A 172 -20.66 -16.29 -0.20
CA GLY A 172 -20.12 -15.87 -1.47
C GLY A 172 -19.54 -17.03 -2.29
N TYR A 173 -18.80 -16.68 -3.32
CA TYR A 173 -18.10 -17.62 -4.20
C TYR A 173 -16.74 -17.01 -4.58
N CYS A 174 -15.79 -17.88 -4.92
CA CYS A 174 -14.49 -17.45 -5.37
C CYS A 174 -14.53 -17.17 -6.88
N VAL A 175 -13.93 -16.06 -7.27
CA VAL A 175 -13.75 -15.65 -8.67
C VAL A 175 -12.26 -15.56 -8.93
N GLU A 176 -11.81 -16.11 -10.04
CA GLU A 176 -10.44 -15.99 -10.53
C GLU A 176 -10.11 -14.51 -10.78
N ASN A 177 -8.99 -14.04 -10.25
CA ASN A 177 -8.55 -12.65 -10.41
C ASN A 177 -7.29 -12.51 -11.28
N GLY A 178 -6.84 -13.61 -11.90
CA GLY A 178 -5.76 -13.61 -12.87
C GLY A 178 -4.37 -13.29 -12.31
N ALA A 179 -4.21 -13.03 -11.01
CA ALA A 179 -2.96 -12.52 -10.49
C ALA A 179 -1.80 -13.51 -10.61
N PHE A 180 -2.01 -14.80 -10.25
CA PHE A 180 -0.99 -15.84 -10.39
C PHE A 180 -1.57 -17.26 -10.48
N TYR A 181 -0.75 -18.16 -11.04
CA TYR A 181 -1.02 -19.59 -11.21
C TYR A 181 0.25 -20.38 -10.96
N ILE A 182 0.19 -21.45 -10.16
CA ILE A 182 1.34 -22.31 -9.86
C ILE A 182 1.08 -23.72 -10.38
N THR A 183 2.07 -24.29 -11.10
CA THR A 183 2.04 -25.66 -11.58
C THR A 183 3.46 -26.21 -11.72
N SER A 184 3.61 -27.55 -11.82
CA SER A 184 4.89 -28.13 -12.14
C SER A 184 5.19 -28.06 -13.64
N LYS A 185 6.49 -28.07 -14.00
CA LYS A 185 6.93 -28.15 -15.41
C LYS A 185 6.38 -29.39 -16.11
N GLU A 186 6.40 -30.53 -15.42
CA GLU A 186 5.91 -31.80 -15.95
C GLU A 186 4.42 -31.69 -16.35
N ARG A 187 3.57 -31.20 -15.46
CA ARG A 187 2.16 -31.02 -15.75
C ARG A 187 1.89 -30.00 -16.84
N LEU A 188 2.62 -28.88 -16.84
CA LEU A 188 2.51 -27.88 -17.88
C LEU A 188 2.78 -28.46 -19.26
N LEU A 189 3.84 -29.28 -19.38
CA LEU A 189 4.20 -29.92 -20.65
C LEU A 189 3.20 -31.00 -21.06
N GLU A 190 2.68 -31.78 -20.11
CA GLU A 190 1.70 -32.85 -20.36
C GLU A 190 0.35 -32.28 -20.80
N THR A 191 -0.21 -31.34 -20.01
CA THR A 191 -1.57 -30.83 -20.20
C THR A 191 -1.66 -29.61 -21.12
N LYS A 192 -0.53 -28.94 -21.35
CA LYS A 192 -0.41 -27.67 -22.10
C LYS A 192 -1.30 -26.56 -21.50
N ASN A 193 -1.57 -26.64 -20.19
CA ASN A 193 -2.42 -25.70 -19.47
C ASN A 193 -1.72 -25.22 -18.20
N ARG A 194 -2.00 -23.98 -17.79
CA ARG A 194 -1.46 -23.35 -16.58
C ARG A 194 -2.00 -23.95 -15.29
N ILE A 195 -3.16 -24.61 -15.33
CA ILE A 195 -3.79 -25.32 -14.22
C ILE A 195 -4.30 -26.69 -14.67
N SER A 196 -4.12 -27.70 -13.81
CA SER A 196 -4.60 -29.06 -14.08
C SER A 196 -4.61 -29.93 -12.81
N GLY A 197 -5.24 -31.09 -12.88
CA GLY A 197 -5.28 -32.04 -11.77
C GLY A 197 -6.11 -31.57 -10.59
N ARG A 198 -5.61 -31.78 -9.36
CA ARG A 198 -6.26 -31.31 -8.11
C ARG A 198 -5.85 -29.85 -7.89
N ILE A 199 -6.82 -28.97 -8.10
CA ILE A 199 -6.60 -27.52 -8.11
C ILE A 199 -7.00 -26.94 -6.75
N LYS A 200 -6.09 -26.19 -6.11
CA LYS A 200 -6.38 -25.40 -4.91
C LYS A 200 -6.49 -23.92 -5.23
N ALA A 201 -7.38 -23.24 -4.54
CA ALA A 201 -7.60 -21.80 -4.68
C ALA A 201 -6.93 -21.04 -3.55
N CYS A 202 -6.02 -20.10 -3.89
CA CYS A 202 -5.44 -19.16 -2.96
C CYS A 202 -6.31 -17.91 -2.91
N GLU A 203 -7.02 -17.70 -1.80
CA GLU A 203 -7.92 -16.57 -1.63
C GLU A 203 -7.13 -15.30 -1.27
N MET A 204 -7.16 -14.30 -2.16
CA MET A 204 -6.55 -13.00 -1.98
C MET A 204 -7.55 -11.97 -1.43
N ALA A 205 -7.04 -10.81 -1.00
CA ALA A 205 -7.86 -9.71 -0.49
C ALA A 205 -8.88 -9.18 -1.53
N GLU A 206 -10.06 -8.74 -1.06
CA GLU A 206 -11.17 -8.30 -1.94
C GLU A 206 -10.77 -7.19 -2.92
N ASP A 207 -9.84 -6.31 -2.55
CA ASP A 207 -9.36 -5.21 -3.39
C ASP A 207 -8.44 -5.65 -4.54
N THR A 208 -7.98 -6.91 -4.57
CA THR A 208 -7.21 -7.50 -5.69
C THR A 208 -8.10 -8.08 -6.80
N PHE A 209 -9.42 -7.87 -6.73
CA PHE A 209 -10.36 -8.40 -7.72
C PHE A 209 -10.17 -7.80 -9.13
N LEU A 210 -9.71 -6.54 -9.20
CA LEU A 210 -9.58 -5.82 -10.46
C LEU A 210 -8.22 -6.10 -11.13
N GLU A 211 -8.25 -6.35 -12.43
CA GLU A 211 -7.09 -6.34 -13.33
C GLU A 211 -7.09 -5.06 -14.16
N ILE A 212 -5.91 -4.63 -14.63
CA ILE A 212 -5.80 -3.44 -15.48
C ILE A 212 -5.99 -3.84 -16.95
N ASP A 213 -7.17 -3.63 -17.46
CA ASP A 213 -7.46 -3.81 -18.88
C ASP A 213 -7.83 -2.51 -19.57
N GLU A 214 -8.59 -1.64 -18.91
CA GLU A 214 -9.08 -0.37 -19.43
C GLU A 214 -8.53 0.83 -18.62
N PRO A 215 -8.54 2.05 -19.17
CA PRO A 215 -8.08 3.25 -18.46
C PRO A 215 -8.84 3.53 -17.14
N SER A 216 -10.09 3.10 -17.02
CA SER A 216 -10.88 3.19 -15.78
C SER A 216 -10.31 2.33 -14.67
N ASP A 217 -9.82 1.12 -14.99
CA ASP A 217 -9.23 0.21 -14.02
C ASP A 217 -7.94 0.78 -13.46
N TRP A 218 -7.15 1.45 -14.33
CA TRP A 218 -5.94 2.15 -13.91
C TRP A 218 -6.19 3.11 -12.75
N VAL A 219 -7.19 3.98 -12.87
CA VAL A 219 -7.50 4.99 -11.85
C VAL A 219 -7.93 4.34 -10.53
N MET A 220 -8.72 3.26 -10.60
CA MET A 220 -9.19 2.56 -9.40
C MET A 220 -8.06 1.83 -8.69
N ILE A 221 -7.26 1.09 -9.45
CA ILE A 221 -6.14 0.29 -8.91
C ILE A 221 -5.04 1.19 -8.37
N GLU A 222 -4.74 2.31 -9.04
CA GLU A 222 -3.75 3.28 -8.55
C GLU A 222 -4.15 3.85 -7.17
N LYS A 223 -5.43 4.19 -6.97
CA LYS A 223 -5.93 4.63 -5.65
C LYS A 223 -5.84 3.54 -4.58
N LEU A 224 -6.12 2.28 -4.94
CA LEU A 224 -5.97 1.15 -4.01
C LEU A 224 -4.51 0.93 -3.65
N LEU A 225 -3.61 1.01 -4.64
CA LEU A 225 -2.18 0.89 -4.43
C LEU A 225 -1.63 2.02 -3.56
N GLN A 226 -2.01 3.27 -3.82
CA GLN A 226 -1.67 4.43 -2.98
C GLN A 226 -2.08 4.20 -1.52
N LYS A 227 -3.31 3.70 -1.31
CA LYS A 227 -3.81 3.37 0.03
C LYS A 227 -2.97 2.28 0.71
N ARG A 228 -2.56 1.24 -0.02
CA ARG A 228 -1.70 0.17 0.50
C ARG A 228 -0.29 0.66 0.81
N LEU A 229 0.28 1.50 -0.05
CA LEU A 229 1.60 2.10 0.18
C LEU A 229 1.59 3.02 1.39
N ALA A 230 0.56 3.84 1.54
CA ALA A 230 0.37 4.65 2.74
C ALA A 230 0.23 3.79 4.01
N ALA A 231 -0.48 2.65 3.93
CA ALA A 231 -0.59 1.71 5.05
C ALA A 231 0.74 0.99 5.37
N LYS A 232 1.58 0.71 4.35
CA LYS A 232 2.93 0.15 4.55
C LYS A 232 3.91 1.17 5.12
N LYS A 233 3.81 2.46 4.73
CA LYS A 233 4.58 3.56 5.33
C LYS A 233 4.24 3.79 6.80
N ASN A 234 3.08 3.31 7.26
CA ASN A 234 2.66 3.37 8.65
C ASN A 234 2.81 2.00 9.35
N PRO A 235 4.04 1.57 9.69
CA PRO A 235 4.24 0.35 10.43
C PRO A 235 3.69 0.54 11.84
N SER A 236 2.51 -0.03 12.06
CA SER A 236 1.98 -0.23 13.40
C SER A 236 1.79 1.05 14.23
N LEU A 237 0.77 1.85 13.88
CA LEU A 237 0.22 2.85 14.81
C LEU A 237 -0.15 2.25 16.19
N LYS A 238 -0.26 0.91 16.28
CA LYS A 238 -0.35 0.13 17.52
C LYS A 238 0.84 0.33 18.48
N LYS A 239 2.01 0.76 17.97
CA LYS A 239 3.20 1.03 18.78
C LYS A 239 3.23 2.45 19.35
N ILE A 240 2.42 3.38 18.88
CA ILE A 240 2.49 4.79 19.28
C ILE A 240 2.15 4.92 20.77
N LYS A 241 3.10 5.46 21.52
CA LYS A 241 3.00 5.74 22.95
C LYS A 241 3.05 7.22 23.27
N MET A 242 3.52 8.04 22.33
CA MET A 242 3.66 9.48 22.48
C MET A 242 3.16 10.22 21.25
N LEU A 243 2.39 11.29 21.43
CA LEU A 243 1.96 12.23 20.40
C LEU A 243 2.49 13.62 20.72
N LEU A 244 3.36 14.13 19.87
CA LEU A 244 3.88 15.51 19.97
C LEU A 244 3.41 16.32 18.76
N THR A 245 3.24 17.61 18.95
CA THR A 245 2.83 18.52 17.87
C THR A 245 3.57 19.85 17.98
N ASP A 246 3.84 20.48 16.82
CA ASP A 246 4.13 21.91 16.81
C ASP A 246 2.89 22.72 17.22
N CYS A 247 3.07 23.96 17.53
CA CYS A 247 1.99 24.85 17.93
C CYS A 247 1.45 25.67 16.75
N ASP A 248 2.32 26.46 16.14
CA ASP A 248 1.90 27.42 15.13
C ASP A 248 1.79 26.72 13.76
N GLY A 249 0.67 26.97 13.07
CA GLY A 249 0.32 26.25 11.86
C GLY A 249 -0.30 24.87 12.06
N CYS A 250 -0.09 24.21 13.21
CA CYS A 250 -0.70 22.92 13.58
C CYS A 250 -1.89 23.06 14.53
N LEU A 251 -1.63 23.48 15.78
CA LEU A 251 -2.65 23.75 16.79
C LEU A 251 -3.35 25.10 16.58
N THR A 252 -2.66 26.04 15.95
CA THR A 252 -3.19 27.33 15.51
C THR A 252 -3.27 27.36 13.99
N ASP A 253 -3.87 28.38 13.42
CA ASP A 253 -3.91 28.63 11.97
C ASP A 253 -2.61 29.31 11.43
N GLY A 254 -1.57 29.45 12.28
CA GLY A 254 -0.32 30.12 11.96
C GLY A 254 -0.43 31.65 11.93
N GLY A 255 -1.64 32.20 12.08
CA GLY A 255 -1.88 33.64 12.13
C GLY A 255 -1.56 34.25 13.50
N MET A 256 -0.94 35.39 13.50
CA MET A 256 -0.66 36.20 14.69
C MET A 256 -1.50 37.48 14.65
N TYR A 257 -2.27 37.72 15.69
CA TYR A 257 -3.14 38.91 15.82
C TYR A 257 -2.53 39.86 16.84
N TYR A 258 -2.14 41.05 16.39
CA TYR A 258 -1.58 42.08 17.24
C TYR A 258 -2.59 43.23 17.43
N SER A 259 -2.71 43.73 18.63
CA SER A 259 -3.44 44.97 18.92
C SER A 259 -2.48 46.16 18.95
N GLU A 260 -3.00 47.39 18.83
CA GLU A 260 -2.22 48.64 19.00
C GLU A 260 -1.59 48.75 20.40
N ASN A 261 -2.13 48.02 21.38
CA ASN A 261 -1.62 48.00 22.75
C ASN A 261 -0.56 46.93 22.99
N GLY A 262 -0.16 46.19 21.95
CA GLY A 262 0.84 45.15 22.04
C GLY A 262 0.32 43.77 22.46
N ASP A 263 -1.03 43.60 22.54
CA ASP A 263 -1.61 42.29 22.82
C ASP A 263 -1.43 41.36 21.64
N GLU A 264 -1.11 40.12 21.95
CA GLU A 264 -0.99 39.04 20.98
C GLU A 264 -2.10 38.00 21.24
N LEU A 265 -2.76 37.54 20.15
CA LEU A 265 -3.79 36.53 20.21
C LEU A 265 -3.51 35.42 19.22
N LYS A 266 -3.82 34.18 19.60
CA LYS A 266 -3.74 32.99 18.73
C LYS A 266 -5.08 32.24 18.79
N LYS A 267 -5.51 31.72 17.63
CA LYS A 267 -6.73 30.93 17.50
C LYS A 267 -6.43 29.45 17.64
N PHE A 268 -7.05 28.80 18.65
CA PHE A 268 -7.00 27.35 18.88
C PHE A 268 -8.35 26.69 18.64
N SER A 269 -8.34 25.45 18.14
CA SER A 269 -9.56 24.64 17.98
C SER A 269 -9.96 23.95 19.30
N THR A 270 -11.25 23.97 19.61
CA THR A 270 -11.80 23.19 20.72
C THR A 270 -11.86 21.70 20.40
N GLN A 271 -11.95 21.34 19.12
CA GLN A 271 -11.97 19.94 18.66
C GLN A 271 -10.65 19.23 18.98
N ASP A 272 -9.50 19.90 18.79
CA ASP A 272 -8.19 19.37 19.15
C ASP A 272 -8.10 19.08 20.65
N GLY A 273 -8.67 19.96 21.48
CA GLY A 273 -8.73 19.75 22.92
C GLY A 273 -9.50 18.48 23.33
N LEU A 274 -10.59 18.15 22.63
CA LEU A 274 -11.29 16.89 22.83
C LEU A 274 -10.43 15.71 22.33
N GLY A 275 -9.71 15.87 21.22
CA GLY A 275 -8.79 14.87 20.69
C GLY A 275 -7.75 14.43 21.71
N PHE A 276 -7.03 15.38 22.30
CA PHE A 276 -6.03 15.09 23.33
C PHE A 276 -6.63 14.34 24.52
N ARG A 277 -7.84 14.67 24.93
CA ARG A 277 -8.52 13.93 26.02
C ARG A 277 -8.77 12.47 25.64
N LEU A 278 -9.18 12.19 24.39
CA LEU A 278 -9.49 10.84 23.93
C LEU A 278 -8.25 9.97 23.80
N ILE A 279 -7.17 10.51 23.21
CA ILE A 279 -5.93 9.73 22.99
C ILE A 279 -5.22 9.43 24.32
N ARG A 280 -5.25 10.38 25.28
CA ARG A 280 -4.70 10.17 26.63
C ARG A 280 -5.46 9.09 27.41
N GLN A 281 -6.76 8.91 27.19
CA GLN A 281 -7.53 7.80 27.78
C GLN A 281 -7.03 6.43 27.32
N LYS A 282 -6.26 6.38 26.22
CA LYS A 282 -5.57 5.17 25.72
C LYS A 282 -4.15 5.01 26.26
N GLY A 283 -3.73 5.90 27.17
CA GLY A 283 -2.39 5.86 27.78
C GLY A 283 -1.29 6.49 26.91
N ILE A 284 -1.64 7.20 25.84
CA ILE A 284 -0.67 7.87 24.97
C ILE A 284 -0.32 9.23 25.58
N ILE A 285 0.98 9.47 25.80
CA ILE A 285 1.55 10.71 26.33
C ILE A 285 1.43 11.81 25.27
N CYS A 286 1.04 13.02 25.67
CA CYS A 286 0.83 14.10 24.72
C CYS A 286 1.63 15.35 25.08
N GLY A 287 2.12 16.06 24.04
CA GLY A 287 2.91 17.26 24.27
C GLY A 287 2.97 18.24 23.10
N ILE A 288 3.56 19.40 23.41
CA ILE A 288 3.88 20.46 22.44
C ILE A 288 5.40 20.67 22.44
N VAL A 289 5.99 20.73 21.24
CA VAL A 289 7.39 21.09 21.00
C VAL A 289 7.40 22.21 19.97
N THR A 290 7.70 23.43 20.40
CA THR A 290 7.55 24.63 19.55
C THR A 290 8.72 25.58 19.67
N GLY A 291 9.02 26.31 18.58
CA GLY A 291 9.97 27.41 18.57
C GLY A 291 9.48 28.64 19.37
N GLU A 292 8.19 28.79 19.53
CA GLU A 292 7.56 29.88 20.26
C GLU A 292 7.74 29.74 21.78
N ASN A 293 7.94 30.89 22.46
CA ASN A 293 8.04 30.95 23.92
C ASN A 293 7.06 32.00 24.45
N THR A 294 5.77 31.69 24.41
CA THR A 294 4.71 32.63 24.82
C THR A 294 3.85 32.09 25.97
N LYS A 295 3.32 33.03 26.77
CA LYS A 295 2.38 32.66 27.82
C LYS A 295 1.10 32.02 27.28
N LEU A 296 0.73 32.30 26.03
CA LEU A 296 -0.46 31.74 25.38
C LEU A 296 -0.32 30.23 25.16
N VAL A 297 0.83 29.80 24.64
CA VAL A 297 1.15 28.37 24.43
C VAL A 297 1.15 27.63 25.78
N LYS A 298 1.84 28.18 26.79
CA LYS A 298 1.87 27.60 28.15
C LYS A 298 0.45 27.43 28.71
N ARG A 299 -0.36 28.47 28.63
CA ARG A 299 -1.76 28.46 29.13
C ARG A 299 -2.63 27.44 28.39
N ARG A 300 -2.35 27.26 27.06
CA ARG A 300 -3.07 26.26 26.27
C ARG A 300 -2.68 24.84 26.68
N ALA A 301 -1.39 24.55 26.83
CA ALA A 301 -0.89 23.25 27.27
C ALA A 301 -1.44 22.87 28.66
N GLU A 302 -1.43 23.81 29.62
CA GLU A 302 -2.00 23.61 30.95
C GLU A 302 -3.52 23.30 30.90
N LYS A 303 -4.28 24.04 30.07
CA LYS A 303 -5.73 23.81 29.89
C LYS A 303 -5.99 22.42 29.27
N LEU A 304 -5.13 21.94 28.38
CA LEU A 304 -5.22 20.63 27.76
C LEU A 304 -4.65 19.51 28.65
N LYS A 305 -3.98 19.87 29.74
CA LYS A 305 -3.29 18.95 30.67
C LYS A 305 -2.27 18.08 29.93
N LEU A 306 -1.48 18.68 29.05
CA LEU A 306 -0.42 17.98 28.31
C LEU A 306 0.75 17.68 29.26
N GLU A 307 1.31 16.49 29.13
CA GLU A 307 2.41 16.01 29.96
C GLU A 307 3.73 16.68 29.58
N ILE A 308 3.89 17.03 28.29
CA ILE A 308 5.13 17.58 27.74
C ILE A 308 4.87 18.97 27.15
N LEU A 309 5.70 19.93 27.55
CA LEU A 309 5.73 21.26 26.96
C LEU A 309 7.19 21.74 26.85
N LYS A 310 7.68 21.79 25.63
CA LYS A 310 9.00 22.35 25.30
C LYS A 310 8.80 23.57 24.39
N MET A 311 9.24 24.74 24.86
CA MET A 311 9.07 26.03 24.19
C MET A 311 10.43 26.66 23.90
N GLY A 312 10.53 27.50 22.88
CA GLY A 312 11.77 28.14 22.45
C GLY A 312 12.78 27.15 21.85
N ILE A 313 12.29 26.07 21.23
CA ILE A 313 13.10 24.97 20.71
C ILE A 313 13.43 25.21 19.24
N HIS A 314 14.71 25.30 18.91
CA HIS A 314 15.19 25.40 17.53
C HIS A 314 15.58 24.02 16.96
N ASP A 315 16.23 23.17 17.76
CA ASP A 315 16.56 21.79 17.43
C ASP A 315 15.50 20.85 18.05
N LYS A 316 14.43 20.64 17.29
CA LYS A 316 13.31 19.82 17.72
C LYS A 316 13.67 18.32 17.79
N LEU A 317 14.52 17.84 16.86
CA LEU A 317 14.91 16.42 16.82
C LEU A 317 15.71 16.02 18.06
N THR A 318 16.73 16.78 18.42
CA THR A 318 17.53 16.51 19.62
C THR A 318 16.66 16.59 20.88
N THR A 319 15.82 17.63 20.99
CA THR A 319 14.90 17.76 22.13
C THR A 319 13.95 16.57 22.26
N VAL A 320 13.39 16.04 21.15
CA VAL A 320 12.48 14.89 21.21
C VAL A 320 13.23 13.59 21.54
N LYS A 321 14.47 13.43 21.09
CA LYS A 321 15.31 12.29 21.53
C LYS A 321 15.55 12.30 23.04
N GLU A 322 15.85 13.46 23.63
CA GLU A 322 15.99 13.61 25.08
C GLU A 322 14.68 13.27 25.83
N ILE A 323 13.53 13.71 25.29
CA ILE A 323 12.21 13.34 25.83
C ILE A 323 11.99 11.82 25.75
N CYS A 324 12.37 11.20 24.63
CA CYS A 324 12.26 9.76 24.45
C CYS A 324 13.08 8.98 25.50
N GLU A 325 14.30 9.44 25.80
CA GLU A 325 15.13 8.87 26.86
C GLU A 325 14.49 9.01 28.24
N GLU A 326 13.95 10.20 28.55
CA GLU A 326 13.28 10.50 29.83
C GLU A 326 12.06 9.59 30.05
N TYR A 327 11.27 9.34 29.00
CA TYR A 327 10.04 8.53 29.07
C TYR A 327 10.26 7.05 28.73
N HIS A 328 11.47 6.61 28.42
CA HIS A 328 11.81 5.25 28.00
C HIS A 328 10.98 4.79 26.77
N ILE A 329 10.85 5.68 25.79
CA ILE A 329 10.12 5.48 24.53
C ILE A 329 11.11 5.59 23.39
N SER A 330 11.00 4.74 22.36
CA SER A 330 11.82 4.84 21.15
C SER A 330 11.19 5.81 20.13
N MET A 331 12.00 6.33 19.20
CA MET A 331 11.51 7.26 18.18
C MET A 331 10.43 6.65 17.27
N ASP A 332 10.46 5.33 17.06
CA ASP A 332 9.42 4.60 16.30
C ASP A 332 8.08 4.46 17.05
N GLU A 333 8.03 4.83 18.34
CA GLU A 333 6.82 4.89 19.16
C GLU A 333 6.26 6.32 19.30
N VAL A 334 6.88 7.31 18.63
CA VAL A 334 6.47 8.71 18.62
C VAL A 334 5.68 9.03 17.37
N ALA A 335 4.53 9.69 17.55
CA ALA A 335 3.82 10.42 16.50
C ALA A 335 4.15 11.91 16.59
N TYR A 336 4.49 12.55 15.46
CA TYR A 336 4.77 13.98 15.41
C TYR A 336 3.96 14.69 14.34
N ILE A 337 3.48 15.90 14.66
CA ILE A 337 2.73 16.78 13.74
C ILE A 337 3.50 18.07 13.60
N GLY A 338 3.87 18.43 12.37
CA GLY A 338 4.60 19.66 12.03
C GLY A 338 4.14 20.26 10.70
N ASP A 339 4.46 21.52 10.46
CA ASP A 339 4.01 22.23 9.26
C ASP A 339 5.11 23.04 8.53
N ASP A 340 6.27 23.24 9.13
CA ASP A 340 7.33 24.03 8.52
C ASP A 340 8.65 23.22 8.40
N VAL A 341 9.60 23.75 7.63
CA VAL A 341 10.85 23.09 7.27
C VAL A 341 11.73 22.70 8.47
N ASN A 342 11.63 23.43 9.58
CA ASN A 342 12.32 23.10 10.83
C ASN A 342 11.78 21.85 11.52
N ASP A 343 10.65 21.29 11.05
CA ASP A 343 10.07 20.04 11.52
C ASP A 343 10.56 18.81 10.74
N ILE A 344 11.11 19.00 9.53
CA ILE A 344 11.38 17.90 8.57
C ILE A 344 12.26 16.80 9.17
N GLU A 345 13.33 17.17 9.89
CA GLU A 345 14.24 16.17 10.47
C GLU A 345 13.54 15.32 11.53
N LEU A 346 12.70 15.94 12.35
CA LEU A 346 11.90 15.23 13.36
C LEU A 346 10.78 14.39 12.72
N LEU A 347 10.09 14.95 11.71
CA LEU A 347 9.04 14.23 10.98
C LEU A 347 9.57 12.95 10.32
N ARG A 348 10.78 13.01 9.74
CA ARG A 348 11.43 11.83 9.14
C ARG A 348 11.91 10.78 10.16
N ALA A 349 12.22 11.22 11.37
CA ALA A 349 12.72 10.34 12.44
C ALA A 349 11.61 9.71 13.30
N ALA A 350 10.42 10.28 13.30
CA ALA A 350 9.27 9.80 14.07
C ALA A 350 8.69 8.51 13.46
N GLY A 351 8.16 7.64 14.31
CA GLY A 351 7.48 6.41 13.89
C GLY A 351 6.18 6.64 13.12
N PHE A 352 5.56 7.79 13.32
CA PHE A 352 4.44 8.29 12.53
C PHE A 352 4.52 9.81 12.40
N SER A 353 4.49 10.31 11.18
CA SER A 353 4.57 11.73 10.88
C SER A 353 3.29 12.24 10.20
N ALA A 354 2.83 13.41 10.62
CA ALA A 354 1.67 14.05 10.04
C ALA A 354 1.89 15.54 9.81
N SER A 355 1.16 16.09 8.85
CA SER A 355 1.16 17.51 8.55
C SER A 355 -0.24 18.01 8.18
N VAL A 356 -0.34 19.27 7.88
CA VAL A 356 -1.59 20.01 7.62
C VAL A 356 -1.61 20.57 6.20
N PRO A 357 -2.77 20.86 5.60
CA PRO A 357 -2.85 21.39 4.22
C PRO A 357 -2.16 22.75 4.05
N ASN A 358 -2.10 23.55 5.12
CA ASN A 358 -1.42 24.86 5.15
C ASN A 358 0.09 24.78 5.38
N ALA A 359 0.66 23.57 5.48
CA ALA A 359 2.11 23.37 5.61
C ALA A 359 2.84 23.65 4.28
N MET A 360 4.17 23.84 4.41
CA MET A 360 5.06 23.94 3.25
C MET A 360 5.01 22.66 2.41
N GLU A 361 5.15 22.77 1.07
CA GLU A 361 5.08 21.60 0.17
C GLU A 361 6.12 20.53 0.54
N GLU A 362 7.36 20.93 0.81
CA GLU A 362 8.44 20.02 1.20
C GLU A 362 8.10 19.21 2.46
N VAL A 363 7.32 19.78 3.38
CA VAL A 363 6.85 19.10 4.59
C VAL A 363 5.76 18.09 4.25
N LYS A 364 4.80 18.47 3.38
CA LYS A 364 3.72 17.57 2.95
C LYS A 364 4.24 16.34 2.19
N GLU A 365 5.33 16.50 1.44
CA GLU A 365 5.99 15.40 0.74
C GLU A 365 6.78 14.46 1.68
N ALA A 366 7.19 14.97 2.85
CA ALA A 366 8.05 14.25 3.80
C ALA A 366 7.28 13.43 4.85
N VAL A 367 5.94 13.55 4.92
CA VAL A 367 5.14 12.93 5.99
C VAL A 367 4.30 11.74 5.52
N ASP A 368 3.91 10.92 6.48
CA ASP A 368 3.05 9.74 6.26
C ASP A 368 1.58 10.14 6.04
N PHE A 369 1.13 11.25 6.64
CA PHE A 369 -0.27 11.66 6.63
C PHE A 369 -0.42 13.18 6.54
N VAL A 370 -1.20 13.67 5.59
CA VAL A 370 -1.62 15.07 5.52
C VAL A 370 -3.10 15.15 5.81
N THR A 371 -3.48 15.97 6.79
CA THR A 371 -4.88 16.16 7.16
C THR A 371 -5.69 16.85 6.06
N VAL A 372 -7.00 16.67 6.06
CA VAL A 372 -7.92 17.46 5.23
C VAL A 372 -8.21 18.82 5.89
N ARG A 373 -8.25 18.83 7.22
CA ARG A 373 -8.51 20.05 8.00
C ARG A 373 -7.22 20.84 8.18
N PRO A 374 -7.25 22.16 7.99
CA PRO A 374 -6.08 23.00 8.25
C PRO A 374 -5.80 23.16 9.74
N GLY A 375 -4.59 23.58 10.07
CA GLY A 375 -4.20 23.92 11.43
C GLY A 375 -5.15 24.93 12.07
N GLY A 376 -5.33 24.83 13.39
CA GLY A 376 -6.28 25.65 14.13
C GLY A 376 -7.77 25.40 13.83
N SER A 377 -8.08 24.37 13.06
CA SER A 377 -9.44 24.02 12.64
C SER A 377 -9.79 22.54 12.86
N GLY A 378 -9.02 21.85 13.73
CA GLY A 378 -9.26 20.46 14.06
C GLY A 378 -8.34 19.48 13.34
N ALA A 379 -7.22 19.92 12.82
CA ALA A 379 -6.22 19.07 12.17
C ALA A 379 -5.61 18.04 13.13
N VAL A 380 -5.19 18.49 14.31
CA VAL A 380 -4.65 17.60 15.36
C VAL A 380 -5.68 16.57 15.79
N ARG A 381 -6.98 16.97 15.86
CA ARG A 381 -8.08 16.03 16.11
C ARG A 381 -8.17 14.96 15.04
N GLU A 382 -8.01 15.30 13.79
CA GLU A 382 -8.05 14.36 12.65
C GLU A 382 -6.91 13.34 12.74
N VAL A 383 -5.68 13.80 13.04
CA VAL A 383 -4.53 12.91 13.28
C VAL A 383 -4.79 11.95 14.44
N ILE A 384 -5.33 12.45 15.53
CA ILE A 384 -5.67 11.64 16.72
C ILE A 384 -6.70 10.55 16.36
N GLU A 385 -7.76 10.92 15.62
CA GLU A 385 -8.76 9.95 15.16
C GLU A 385 -8.17 8.90 14.23
N TYR A 386 -7.24 9.32 13.37
CA TYR A 386 -6.51 8.40 12.50
C TYR A 386 -5.68 7.40 13.29
N ILE A 387 -4.92 7.88 14.29
CA ILE A 387 -4.15 6.99 15.20
C ILE A 387 -5.09 6.02 15.93
N LEU A 388 -6.15 6.53 16.57
CA LEU A 388 -7.08 5.72 17.36
C LEU A 388 -7.86 4.68 16.55
N LYS A 389 -8.08 4.94 15.27
CA LYS A 389 -8.78 4.01 14.36
C LYS A 389 -7.87 2.89 13.86
N ASN A 390 -6.56 3.12 13.82
CA ASN A 390 -5.58 2.20 13.23
C ASN A 390 -4.59 1.62 14.26
N SER A 391 -4.81 1.89 15.56
CA SER A 391 -4.06 1.34 16.69
C SER A 391 -4.71 0.10 17.32
#